data_61eedb6a736646f1be798df4c1440e38
#
_entry.id   61eedb6a736646f1be798df4c1440e38
#
_cell.length_a   1.000
_cell.length_b   1.000
_cell.length_c   1.000
_cell.angle_alpha   90.00
_cell.angle_beta   90.00
_cell.angle_gamma   90.00
#
_symmetry.space_group_name_H-M   'P 1'
#
loop_
_entity.id
_entity.type
_entity.pdbx_description
1 polymer ?
#
loop_
_entity_poly.entity_id
_entity_poly.type
_entity_poly.pdbx_seq_one_letter_code
_entity_poly.pdbx_strand_id
1 'polypeptide(L)'
;MATTTASFSLNSPDLLSTGTLALSTSSVLNKTGSTFGLEQVQMGRLEVSESTNAANNDTLFKAVQSSVITPHFTTDKNAWIYIANLETDATLYVELTIRDHTIGNLYAGDFAFFPWTPTAEHDDIEIDSSSGSQTIEYAIFHEGIELVAGADA
;
A
#
# COMPACT_ATOMS: atom_id res chain seq x y z
N MET A 1 -24.88 -1.03 -2.96
CA MET A 1 -23.64 -0.29 -2.64
C MET A 1 -22.62 -1.33 -2.21
N ALA A 2 -21.50 -1.42 -2.88
CA ALA A 2 -20.46 -2.38 -2.51
C ALA A 2 -19.75 -1.91 -1.24
N THR A 3 -19.33 -2.84 -0.41
CA THR A 3 -18.54 -2.57 0.79
C THR A 3 -17.32 -3.46 0.81
N THR A 4 -16.20 -2.96 1.30
CA THR A 4 -14.97 -3.71 1.44
C THR A 4 -14.81 -4.17 2.88
N THR A 5 -14.67 -5.48 3.08
CA THR A 5 -14.42 -6.08 4.39
C THR A 5 -13.01 -6.67 4.39
N ALA A 6 -12.22 -6.34 5.39
CA ALA A 6 -10.92 -6.94 5.63
C ALA A 6 -11.02 -7.92 6.80
N SER A 7 -10.36 -9.09 6.65
CA SER A 7 -10.23 -10.07 7.71
C SER A 7 -8.76 -10.45 7.86
N PHE A 8 -8.29 -10.46 9.09
CA PHE A 8 -6.94 -10.87 9.43
C PHE A 8 -6.99 -12.06 10.39
N SER A 9 -6.15 -13.05 10.14
CA SER A 9 -5.98 -14.19 11.03
C SER A 9 -4.51 -14.58 11.11
N LEU A 10 -4.00 -14.66 12.32
CA LEU A 10 -2.65 -15.15 12.60
C LEU A 10 -2.77 -16.26 13.63
N ASN A 11 -2.16 -17.40 13.31
CA ASN A 11 -2.15 -18.57 14.17
C ASN A 11 -0.73 -19.15 14.24
N SER A 12 -0.21 -19.34 15.44
CA SER A 12 1.05 -20.02 15.66
C SER A 12 0.92 -20.98 16.84
N PRO A 13 0.98 -22.29 16.59
CA PRO A 13 0.90 -23.29 17.67
C PRO A 13 2.15 -23.32 18.54
N ASP A 14 3.30 -22.91 18.02
CA ASP A 14 4.62 -23.18 18.63
C ASP A 14 5.34 -21.91 19.14
N LEU A 15 4.80 -20.72 18.87
CA LEU A 15 5.45 -19.45 19.23
C LEU A 15 5.44 -19.20 20.75
N LEU A 16 4.39 -19.65 21.43
CA LEU A 16 4.26 -19.54 22.88
C LEU A 16 4.51 -20.89 23.55
N SER A 17 5.35 -20.88 24.56
CA SER A 17 5.68 -22.11 25.34
C SER A 17 4.48 -22.68 26.13
N THR A 18 3.41 -21.90 26.29
CA THR A 18 2.25 -22.25 27.12
C THR A 18 0.94 -22.38 26.36
N GLY A 19 0.95 -22.24 25.04
CA GLY A 19 -0.27 -22.37 24.24
C GLY A 19 -0.16 -21.79 22.86
N THR A 20 -1.23 -21.93 22.08
CA THR A 20 -1.34 -21.41 20.72
C THR A 20 -1.56 -19.91 20.76
N LEU A 21 -0.76 -19.17 20.00
CA LEU A 21 -1.06 -17.77 19.68
C LEU A 21 -2.10 -17.74 18.55
N ALA A 22 -3.24 -17.16 18.82
CA ALA A 22 -4.27 -16.93 17.81
C ALA A 22 -4.79 -15.49 17.89
N LEU A 23 -4.63 -14.76 16.79
CA LEU A 23 -5.16 -13.41 16.64
C LEU A 23 -6.06 -13.38 15.41
N SER A 24 -7.28 -12.88 15.57
CA SER A 24 -8.17 -12.67 14.42
C SER A 24 -9.01 -11.42 14.61
N THR A 25 -9.23 -10.72 13.50
CA THR A 25 -10.12 -9.57 13.46
C THR A 25 -10.77 -9.46 12.09
N SER A 26 -11.94 -8.86 12.06
CA SER A 26 -12.63 -8.53 10.81
C SER A 26 -13.30 -7.17 10.95
N SER A 27 -13.18 -6.36 9.93
CA SER A 27 -13.75 -5.01 9.92
C SER A 27 -14.20 -4.60 8.52
N VAL A 28 -15.26 -3.83 8.46
CA VAL A 28 -15.62 -3.09 7.25
C VAL A 28 -14.71 -1.86 7.15
N LEU A 29 -14.06 -1.69 6.01
CA LEU A 29 -13.20 -0.53 5.75
C LEU A 29 -14.09 0.66 5.41
N ASN A 30 -14.14 1.63 6.31
CA ASN A 30 -15.07 2.75 6.21
C ASN A 30 -14.47 3.96 5.48
N LYS A 31 -15.35 4.71 4.82
CA LYS A 31 -15.05 6.05 4.30
C LYS A 31 -14.84 7.02 5.47
N THR A 32 -14.01 8.03 5.23
CA THR A 32 -13.72 9.07 6.21
C THR A 32 -15.02 9.76 6.68
N GLY A 33 -15.24 9.77 7.99
CA GLY A 33 -16.41 10.42 8.58
C GLY A 33 -17.76 9.78 8.23
N SER A 34 -17.76 8.55 7.71
CA SER A 34 -18.98 7.84 7.27
C SER A 34 -19.05 6.45 7.87
N THR A 35 -20.27 5.91 7.95
CA THR A 35 -20.53 4.50 8.26
C THR A 35 -20.52 3.62 7.00
N PHE A 36 -20.41 4.21 5.81
CA PHE A 36 -20.35 3.47 4.55
C PHE A 36 -18.95 2.92 4.31
N GLY A 37 -18.88 1.72 3.76
CA GLY A 37 -17.62 1.06 3.42
C GLY A 37 -16.97 1.66 2.17
N LEU A 38 -15.66 1.40 2.02
CA LEU A 38 -14.94 1.68 0.78
C LEU A 38 -15.46 0.79 -0.34
N GLU A 39 -15.73 1.37 -1.48
CA GLU A 39 -16.37 0.70 -2.62
C GLU A 39 -15.59 0.79 -3.93
N GLN A 40 -14.45 1.49 -3.92
CA GLN A 40 -13.58 1.59 -5.09
C GLN A 40 -12.26 0.88 -4.83
N VAL A 41 -11.72 0.26 -5.86
CA VAL A 41 -10.45 -0.46 -5.81
C VAL A 41 -9.68 -0.25 -7.11
N GLN A 42 -8.37 -0.03 -6.95
CA GLN A 42 -7.39 -0.22 -8.02
C GLN A 42 -6.46 -1.33 -7.59
N MET A 43 -6.18 -2.27 -8.49
CA MET A 43 -5.29 -3.38 -8.22
C MET A 43 -4.49 -3.76 -9.46
N GLY A 44 -3.33 -4.34 -9.26
CA GLY A 44 -2.48 -4.77 -10.35
C GLY A 44 -1.22 -5.45 -9.88
N ARG A 45 -0.34 -5.69 -10.84
CA ARG A 45 1.03 -6.14 -10.63
C ARG A 45 1.98 -5.13 -11.23
N LEU A 46 3.09 -4.92 -10.58
CA LEU A 46 4.14 -4.01 -11.01
C LEU A 46 5.48 -4.71 -10.87
N GLU A 47 6.33 -4.49 -11.86
CA GLU A 47 7.73 -4.86 -11.79
C GLU A 47 8.52 -3.67 -11.22
N VAL A 48 9.11 -3.86 -10.04
CA VAL A 48 9.88 -2.85 -9.32
C VAL A 48 11.34 -3.10 -9.56
N SER A 49 12.06 -2.10 -10.06
CA SER A 49 13.49 -2.18 -10.32
C SER A 49 14.30 -1.69 -9.14
N GLU A 50 15.53 -2.21 -9.00
CA GLU A 50 16.50 -1.67 -8.06
C GLU A 50 16.86 -0.23 -8.45
N SER A 51 16.68 0.68 -7.51
CA SER A 51 17.10 2.06 -7.66
C SER A 51 18.56 2.21 -7.24
N THR A 52 19.37 2.81 -8.09
CA THR A 52 20.76 3.15 -7.76
C THR A 52 20.87 4.41 -6.90
N ASN A 53 19.76 5.08 -6.63
CA ASN A 53 19.72 6.31 -5.87
C ASN A 53 18.40 6.40 -5.11
N ALA A 54 18.45 6.57 -3.81
CA ALA A 54 17.28 6.68 -2.93
C ALA A 54 16.26 7.77 -3.34
N ALA A 55 16.66 8.69 -4.20
CA ALA A 55 15.75 9.69 -4.79
C ALA A 55 14.93 9.17 -5.98
N ASN A 56 15.11 7.92 -6.38
CA ASN A 56 14.50 7.35 -7.57
C ASN A 56 13.65 6.09 -7.26
N ASN A 57 13.21 5.94 -6.01
CA ASN A 57 12.28 4.87 -5.67
C ASN A 57 11.02 4.95 -6.55
N ASP A 58 10.52 3.80 -6.96
CA ASP A 58 9.30 3.76 -7.76
C ASP A 58 8.11 4.22 -6.91
N THR A 59 7.46 5.30 -7.32
CA THR A 59 6.25 5.78 -6.65
C THR A 59 5.09 4.86 -7.02
N LEU A 60 4.60 4.11 -6.04
CA LEU A 60 3.45 3.23 -6.21
C LEU A 60 2.14 4.02 -6.15
N PHE A 61 1.99 4.90 -5.15
CA PHE A 61 0.83 5.77 -5.01
C PHE A 61 1.23 7.19 -4.68
N LYS A 62 0.72 8.15 -5.45
CA LYS A 62 0.94 9.58 -5.20
C LYS A 62 -0.14 10.17 -4.32
N ALA A 63 0.27 10.92 -3.31
CA ALA A 63 -0.63 11.57 -2.36
C ALA A 63 -1.38 12.75 -2.99
N VAL A 64 -0.65 13.74 -3.46
CA VAL A 64 -1.20 14.95 -4.11
C VAL A 64 -0.24 15.40 -5.20
N GLN A 65 -0.77 15.83 -6.32
CA GLN A 65 0.06 16.40 -7.37
C GLN A 65 -0.58 17.65 -7.97
N SER A 66 0.14 18.77 -7.92
CA SER A 66 -0.37 20.07 -8.31
C SER A 66 -0.24 20.41 -9.81
N SER A 67 0.43 19.58 -10.61
CA SER A 67 0.80 19.99 -11.97
C SER A 67 0.77 18.93 -13.07
N VAL A 68 0.29 17.72 -12.80
CA VAL A 68 0.26 16.64 -13.80
C VAL A 68 -1.10 15.96 -13.81
N ILE A 69 -1.60 15.64 -15.00
CA ILE A 69 -2.79 14.81 -15.20
C ILE A 69 -2.45 13.37 -14.76
N THR A 70 -2.39 13.15 -13.50
CA THR A 70 -2.16 11.82 -12.94
C THR A 70 -3.24 11.57 -11.90
N PRO A 71 -3.81 10.37 -11.84
CA PRO A 71 -4.70 10.01 -10.75
C PRO A 71 -3.94 10.18 -9.43
N HIS A 72 -4.49 10.96 -8.53
CA HIS A 72 -3.90 11.13 -7.20
C HIS A 72 -5.02 11.17 -6.17
N PHE A 73 -4.65 10.89 -4.94
CA PHE A 73 -5.59 10.90 -3.83
C PHE A 73 -5.68 12.30 -3.26
N THR A 74 -6.90 12.75 -3.00
CA THR A 74 -7.13 14.01 -2.29
C THR A 74 -6.64 13.85 -0.85
N THR A 75 -6.03 14.90 -0.32
CA THR A 75 -5.71 14.99 1.10
C THR A 75 -6.93 14.69 1.96
N ASP A 76 -6.70 14.08 3.11
CA ASP A 76 -7.71 13.72 4.10
C ASP A 76 -8.74 12.64 3.65
N LYS A 77 -8.51 12.00 2.51
CA LYS A 77 -9.28 10.82 2.10
C LYS A 77 -8.68 9.55 2.66
N ASN A 78 -9.53 8.68 3.15
CA ASN A 78 -9.09 7.39 3.68
C ASN A 78 -8.93 6.36 2.58
N ALA A 79 -7.81 5.66 2.61
CA ALA A 79 -7.54 4.51 1.76
C ALA A 79 -6.95 3.37 2.59
N TRP A 80 -7.04 2.16 2.06
CA TRP A 80 -6.35 0.99 2.59
C TRP A 80 -5.48 0.40 1.49
N ILE A 81 -4.26 0.12 1.84
CA ILE A 81 -3.23 -0.36 0.92
C ILE A 81 -2.93 -1.81 1.21
N TYR A 82 -2.88 -2.61 0.15
CA TYR A 82 -2.34 -3.97 0.15
C TYR A 82 -1.14 -4.01 -0.80
N ILE A 83 -0.05 -4.59 -0.36
CA ILE A 83 1.15 -4.83 -1.15
C ILE A 83 1.68 -6.20 -0.79
N ALA A 84 2.01 -7.02 -1.78
CA ALA A 84 2.64 -8.32 -1.58
C ALA A 84 3.84 -8.49 -2.52
N ASN A 85 4.94 -9.02 -2.00
CA ASN A 85 6.09 -9.41 -2.80
C ASN A 85 5.85 -10.83 -3.34
N LEU A 86 5.77 -10.98 -4.66
CA LEU A 86 5.48 -12.26 -5.32
C LEU A 86 6.71 -13.09 -5.64
N GLU A 87 7.90 -12.64 -5.25
CA GLU A 87 9.14 -13.38 -5.49
C GLU A 87 9.18 -14.68 -4.67
N THR A 88 10.05 -15.57 -5.10
CA THR A 88 10.26 -16.87 -4.45
C THR A 88 11.63 -17.01 -3.81
N ASP A 89 12.56 -16.13 -4.15
CA ASP A 89 13.90 -16.08 -3.54
C ASP A 89 13.82 -15.36 -2.19
N ALA A 90 13.95 -16.11 -1.11
CA ALA A 90 13.84 -15.59 0.25
C ALA A 90 14.91 -14.54 0.64
N THR A 91 15.91 -14.32 -0.19
CA THR A 91 16.94 -13.29 0.02
C THR A 91 16.55 -11.94 -0.57
N LEU A 92 15.56 -11.91 -1.45
CA LEU A 92 15.05 -10.70 -2.10
C LEU A 92 13.95 -10.06 -1.26
N TYR A 93 13.97 -8.75 -1.23
CA TYR A 93 12.91 -7.95 -0.60
C TYR A 93 12.65 -6.67 -1.38
N VAL A 94 11.48 -6.12 -1.21
CA VAL A 94 11.17 -4.75 -1.60
C VAL A 94 11.08 -3.89 -0.34
N GLU A 95 11.73 -2.73 -0.37
CA GLU A 95 11.64 -1.74 0.70
C GLU A 95 10.40 -0.87 0.49
N LEU A 96 9.61 -0.74 1.54
CA LEU A 96 8.43 0.12 1.54
C LEU A 96 8.75 1.41 2.28
N THR A 97 8.53 2.54 1.62
CA THR A 97 8.77 3.88 2.15
C THR A 97 7.51 4.72 2.05
N ILE A 98 7.22 5.47 3.07
CA ILE A 98 6.15 6.46 3.11
C ILE A 98 6.76 7.77 3.63
N ARG A 99 6.63 8.84 2.84
CA ARG A 99 7.12 10.17 3.20
C ARG A 99 8.61 10.14 3.63
N ASP A 100 9.46 9.61 2.79
CA ASP A 100 10.91 9.46 3.03
C ASP A 100 11.28 8.63 4.28
N HIS A 101 10.32 7.90 4.86
CA HIS A 101 10.56 7.02 5.99
C HIS A 101 10.36 5.57 5.61
N THR A 102 11.39 4.77 5.74
CA THR A 102 11.30 3.31 5.57
C THR A 102 10.37 2.72 6.62
N ILE A 103 9.32 2.05 6.16
CA ILE A 103 8.36 1.33 6.99
C ILE A 103 8.86 -0.07 7.29
N GLY A 104 9.45 -0.72 6.27
CA GLY A 104 10.01 -2.05 6.40
C GLY A 104 10.29 -2.72 5.08
N ASN A 105 10.85 -3.90 5.15
CA ASN A 105 11.15 -4.75 4.02
C ASN A 105 10.14 -5.88 3.91
N LEU A 106 9.55 -6.04 2.74
CA LEU A 106 8.70 -7.17 2.39
C LEU A 106 9.56 -8.19 1.64
N TYR A 107 9.95 -9.25 2.33
CA TYR A 107 10.66 -10.37 1.71
C TYR A 107 9.75 -11.18 0.80
N ALA A 108 10.32 -12.06 0.02
CA ALA A 108 9.56 -12.94 -0.88
C ALA A 108 8.43 -13.67 -0.15
N GLY A 109 7.20 -13.48 -0.61
CA GLY A 109 6.00 -14.03 0.00
C GLY A 109 5.40 -13.19 1.14
N ASP A 110 6.08 -12.13 1.59
CA ASP A 110 5.54 -11.23 2.59
C ASP A 110 4.49 -10.28 1.98
N PHE A 111 3.63 -9.77 2.86
CA PHE A 111 2.65 -8.76 2.49
C PHE A 111 2.48 -7.71 3.59
N ALA A 112 2.00 -6.53 3.20
CA ALA A 112 1.58 -5.46 4.09
C ALA A 112 0.12 -5.09 3.81
N PHE A 113 -0.63 -4.77 4.86
CA PHE A 113 -1.98 -4.24 4.75
C PHE A 113 -2.18 -3.17 5.83
N PHE A 114 -2.40 -1.93 5.42
CA PHE A 114 -2.44 -0.79 6.34
C PHE A 114 -3.32 0.35 5.83
N PRO A 115 -3.86 1.18 6.74
CA PRO A 115 -4.55 2.40 6.36
C PRO A 115 -3.57 3.46 5.87
N TRP A 116 -4.00 4.25 4.89
CA TRP A 116 -3.22 5.36 4.37
C TRP A 116 -4.14 6.57 4.14
N THR A 117 -3.80 7.69 4.79
CA THR A 117 -4.52 8.95 4.65
C THR A 117 -3.49 10.03 4.33
N PRO A 118 -3.26 10.32 3.05
CA PRO A 118 -2.30 11.34 2.66
C PRO A 118 -2.77 12.73 3.10
N THR A 119 -1.90 13.48 3.73
CA THR A 119 -2.18 14.85 4.23
C THR A 119 -1.34 15.91 3.53
N ALA A 120 -0.30 15.52 2.81
CA ALA A 120 0.63 16.42 2.13
C ALA A 120 1.13 15.79 0.82
N GLU A 121 1.73 16.63 -0.03
CA GLU A 121 2.29 16.23 -1.34
C GLU A 121 3.36 15.12 -1.25
N HIS A 122 4.02 15.01 -0.10
CA HIS A 122 5.13 14.07 0.11
C HIS A 122 4.72 12.80 0.87
N ASP A 123 3.42 12.58 1.07
CA ASP A 123 2.93 11.37 1.72
C ASP A 123 2.81 10.19 0.73
N ASP A 124 3.57 10.23 -0.36
CA ASP A 124 3.63 9.19 -1.37
C ASP A 124 4.04 7.84 -0.78
N ILE A 125 3.50 6.78 -1.34
CA ILE A 125 3.97 5.41 -1.07
C ILE A 125 4.95 5.05 -2.16
N GLU A 126 6.17 4.80 -1.76
CA GLU A 126 7.29 4.44 -2.63
C GLU A 126 7.78 3.04 -2.31
N ILE A 127 8.36 2.41 -3.31
CA ILE A 127 8.84 1.06 -3.24
C ILE A 127 10.15 0.93 -4.01
N ASP A 128 11.10 0.17 -3.47
CA ASP A 128 12.37 -0.09 -4.11
C ASP A 128 12.75 -1.57 -4.00
N SER A 129 13.39 -2.10 -5.04
CA SER A 129 13.87 -3.47 -5.05
C SER A 129 15.26 -3.57 -4.42
N SER A 130 15.48 -4.55 -3.58
CA SER A 130 16.81 -4.83 -2.98
C SER A 130 17.85 -5.27 -4.00
N SER A 131 17.42 -5.86 -5.10
CA SER A 131 18.30 -6.29 -6.19
C SER A 131 17.49 -6.65 -7.43
N GLY A 132 17.94 -6.15 -8.57
CA GLY A 132 17.33 -6.44 -9.87
C GLY A 132 15.90 -5.98 -9.97
N SER A 133 15.09 -6.76 -10.65
CA SER A 133 13.66 -6.49 -10.83
C SER A 133 12.82 -7.51 -10.04
N GLN A 134 11.87 -7.04 -9.25
CA GLN A 134 10.98 -7.87 -8.44
C GLN A 134 9.52 -7.57 -8.77
N THR A 135 8.68 -8.58 -8.76
CA THR A 135 7.25 -8.44 -9.04
C THR A 135 6.48 -8.31 -7.74
N ILE A 136 5.70 -7.24 -7.64
CA ILE A 136 4.75 -7.04 -6.55
C ILE A 136 3.31 -7.12 -7.06
N GLU A 137 2.41 -7.48 -6.17
CA GLU A 137 0.97 -7.30 -6.34
C GLU A 137 0.49 -6.23 -5.38
N TYR A 138 -0.38 -5.36 -5.85
CA TYR A 138 -0.92 -4.28 -5.04
C TYR A 138 -2.41 -4.10 -5.22
N ALA A 139 -3.06 -3.57 -4.19
CA ALA A 139 -4.42 -3.06 -4.27
C ALA A 139 -4.56 -1.82 -3.38
N ILE A 140 -5.34 -0.86 -3.85
CA ILE A 140 -5.77 0.27 -3.07
C ILE A 140 -7.28 0.34 -3.04
N PHE A 141 -7.84 0.32 -1.85
CA PHE A 141 -9.27 0.47 -1.57
C PHE A 141 -9.51 1.90 -1.10
N HIS A 142 -10.38 2.65 -1.76
CA HIS A 142 -10.48 4.10 -1.54
C HIS A 142 -11.88 4.65 -1.73
N GLU A 143 -12.09 5.88 -1.28
CA GLU A 143 -13.34 6.62 -1.42
C GLU A 143 -13.55 7.18 -2.82
N GLY A 144 -12.45 7.52 -3.49
CA GLY A 144 -12.43 8.08 -4.84
C GLY A 144 -11.06 8.60 -5.21
N ILE A 145 -10.83 8.77 -6.49
CA ILE A 145 -9.66 9.39 -7.06
C ILE A 145 -10.10 10.72 -7.67
N GLU A 146 -9.41 11.77 -7.33
CA GLU A 146 -9.58 13.05 -8.00
C GLU A 146 -8.59 13.14 -9.17
N LEU A 147 -9.12 13.34 -10.36
CA LEU A 147 -8.31 13.67 -11.51
C LEU A 147 -8.15 15.20 -11.50
N VAL A 148 -6.97 15.67 -11.15
CA VAL A 148 -6.64 17.08 -11.37
C VAL A 148 -6.36 17.24 -12.86
N ALA A 149 -7.20 18.03 -13.53
CA ALA A 149 -6.88 18.51 -14.84
C ALA A 149 -5.55 19.27 -14.74
N GLY A 150 -4.56 18.83 -15.49
CA GLY A 150 -3.35 19.61 -15.64
C GLY A 150 -3.75 21.04 -15.99
N ALA A 151 -3.08 22.00 -15.42
CA ALA A 151 -3.18 23.38 -15.89
C ALA A 151 -2.64 23.37 -17.32
N ASP A 152 -3.49 23.06 -18.27
CA ASP A 152 -3.25 23.39 -19.66
C ASP A 152 -3.24 24.91 -19.71
N ALA A 153 -2.06 25.37 -19.78
CA ALA A 153 -1.83 26.76 -20.13
C ALA A 153 -2.33 27.01 -21.55
#